data_9b5abbf1c96a0d39c603cf0daa713d62
#
_entry.id   9b5abbf1c96a0d39c603cf0daa713d62
#
_cell.length_a   1.000
_cell.length_b   1.000
_cell.length_c   1.000
_cell.angle_alpha   90.00
_cell.angle_beta   90.00
_cell.angle_gamma   90.00
#
_symmetry.space_group_name_H-M   'P 1'
#
loop_
_entity.id
_entity.type
_entity.pdbx_description
1 polymer ?
#
loop_
_entity_poly.entity_id
_entity_poly.type
_entity_poly.pdbx_seq_one_letter_code
_entity_poly.pdbx_strand_id
1 'polypeptide(L)'
;MYLDGYAGEGRYESGEPGSAEIALRVARHHQGLGLQMSCFFVEQQEKSFARLQEVVEGYRTSGARASARRGGVDDVLDEVVGQAVGMPLFLFLDPCGLCLPMDRLSGVLAGKRQQKWPPTELLMNFSMMAVRRLGGHVKSAKGNERARERFDEVCGGTWWREYFADGRPNPAEAVAAEYTRRLEKRTGMFVHSVPVSHSPHVAPVYHLVFATRSQHGLWVFGDAAARARDAWWQTLDLQEDDGLFSTASVLRPDPKEVEQVAVPAIARNIEQLLRRRRGPVKLVDHTLEVMGQQYGQVTDPAVRKAVKLLYQQGKTSSNGVGQKRVRDIVLCSPAVG
;
A
#
# COMPACT_ATOMS: atom_id res chain seq x y z
N MET A 1 11.97 8.86 -8.41
CA MET A 1 11.88 7.83 -9.46
C MET A 1 10.74 6.87 -9.10
N TYR A 2 9.99 6.41 -10.07
CA TYR A 2 8.94 5.39 -9.97
C TYR A 2 9.36 4.19 -10.82
N LEU A 3 9.32 2.99 -10.25
CA LEU A 3 9.50 1.73 -10.97
C LEU A 3 8.19 0.95 -10.90
N ASP A 4 7.67 0.57 -12.07
CA ASP A 4 6.64 -0.46 -12.21
C ASP A 4 7.29 -1.73 -12.75
N GLY A 5 7.39 -2.74 -11.89
CA GLY A 5 8.07 -3.99 -12.21
C GLY A 5 7.27 -4.97 -13.05
N TYR A 6 5.98 -4.70 -13.30
CA TYR A 6 5.05 -5.58 -14.01
C TYR A 6 4.01 -4.74 -14.78
N ALA A 7 4.48 -3.88 -15.66
CA ALA A 7 3.72 -2.77 -16.23
C ALA A 7 2.63 -3.18 -17.24
N GLY A 8 2.61 -4.45 -17.68
CA GLY A 8 1.65 -4.95 -18.65
C GLY A 8 1.70 -4.20 -19.97
N GLU A 9 0.53 -4.00 -20.59
CA GLU A 9 0.38 -3.32 -21.88
C GLU A 9 0.33 -1.78 -21.75
N GLY A 10 0.34 -1.25 -20.52
CA GLY A 10 0.21 0.17 -20.25
C GLY A 10 -1.21 0.71 -20.37
N ARG A 11 -2.02 0.17 -21.30
CA ARG A 11 -3.44 0.44 -21.50
C ARG A 11 -4.18 -0.84 -21.83
N TYR A 12 -5.35 -1.05 -21.25
CA TYR A 12 -6.18 -2.22 -21.53
C TYR A 12 -6.85 -2.13 -22.91
N GLU A 13 -7.26 -3.27 -23.46
CA GLU A 13 -7.98 -3.32 -24.76
C GLU A 13 -9.31 -2.56 -24.74
N SER A 14 -9.95 -2.44 -23.57
CA SER A 14 -11.12 -1.59 -23.33
C SER A 14 -10.85 -0.09 -23.44
N GLY A 15 -9.58 0.33 -23.55
CA GLY A 15 -9.14 1.72 -23.57
C GLY A 15 -8.88 2.32 -22.18
N GLU A 16 -9.14 1.59 -21.11
CA GLU A 16 -8.85 2.02 -19.77
C GLU A 16 -7.33 2.06 -19.49
N PRO A 17 -6.86 3.04 -18.69
CA PRO A 17 -5.44 3.13 -18.38
C PRO A 17 -5.00 2.00 -17.43
N GLY A 18 -3.90 1.32 -17.78
CA GLY A 18 -3.18 0.46 -16.86
C GLY A 18 -2.29 1.25 -15.88
N SER A 19 -1.59 0.55 -15.01
CA SER A 19 -0.70 1.15 -13.98
C SER A 19 0.34 2.09 -14.58
N ALA A 20 0.95 1.70 -15.69
CA ALA A 20 1.97 2.51 -16.36
C ALA A 20 1.40 3.83 -16.88
N GLU A 21 0.24 3.80 -17.56
CA GLU A 21 -0.38 5.02 -18.04
C GLU A 21 -0.87 5.92 -16.91
N ILE A 22 -1.40 5.34 -15.81
CA ILE A 22 -1.78 6.10 -14.61
C ILE A 22 -0.55 6.82 -14.04
N ALA A 23 0.59 6.14 -13.92
CA ALA A 23 1.84 6.74 -13.45
C ALA A 23 2.33 7.87 -14.36
N LEU A 24 2.22 7.70 -15.69
CA LEU A 24 2.56 8.73 -16.67
C LEU A 24 1.65 9.96 -16.59
N ARG A 25 0.35 9.77 -16.38
CA ARG A 25 -0.61 10.87 -16.14
C ARG A 25 -0.25 11.65 -14.88
N VAL A 26 0.11 10.95 -13.79
CA VAL A 26 0.58 11.56 -12.54
C VAL A 26 1.88 12.33 -12.78
N ALA A 27 2.85 11.73 -13.49
CA ALA A 27 4.12 12.40 -13.83
C ALA A 27 3.89 13.69 -14.62
N ARG A 28 3.01 13.67 -15.61
CA ARG A 28 2.63 14.85 -16.40
C ARG A 28 1.94 15.93 -15.56
N HIS A 29 1.04 15.53 -14.66
CA HIS A 29 0.41 16.47 -13.74
C HIS A 29 1.44 17.16 -12.84
N HIS A 30 2.39 16.40 -12.27
CA HIS A 30 3.45 16.96 -11.43
C HIS A 30 4.41 17.86 -12.22
N GLN A 31 4.69 17.55 -13.48
CA GLN A 31 5.48 18.40 -14.36
C GLN A 31 4.84 19.79 -14.52
N GLY A 32 3.51 19.86 -14.67
CA GLY A 32 2.77 21.12 -14.68
C GLY A 32 2.90 21.94 -13.38
N LEU A 33 3.26 21.29 -12.27
CA LEU A 33 3.54 21.93 -10.97
C LEU A 33 5.04 22.23 -10.74
N GLY A 34 5.89 22.07 -11.78
CA GLY A 34 7.34 22.25 -11.68
C GLY A 34 8.09 21.10 -11.00
N LEU A 35 7.41 19.97 -10.73
CA LEU A 35 8.01 18.78 -10.15
C LEU A 35 8.36 17.76 -11.24
N GLN A 36 9.46 17.03 -11.08
CA GLN A 36 9.88 16.02 -12.04
C GLN A 36 9.75 14.62 -11.44
N MET A 37 9.05 13.75 -12.15
CA MET A 37 8.93 12.33 -11.86
C MET A 37 9.49 11.53 -13.04
N SER A 38 10.51 10.70 -12.79
CA SER A 38 11.04 9.75 -13.78
C SER A 38 10.36 8.40 -13.57
N CYS A 39 9.84 7.80 -14.64
CA CYS A 39 9.16 6.52 -14.62
C CYS A 39 9.97 5.47 -15.36
N PHE A 40 10.10 4.30 -14.78
CA PHE A 40 10.73 3.11 -15.39
C PHE A 40 9.73 1.97 -15.36
N PHE A 41 9.48 1.36 -16.52
CA PHE A 41 8.48 0.30 -16.69
C PHE A 41 9.14 -0.98 -17.16
N VAL A 42 8.72 -2.12 -16.59
CA VAL A 42 9.23 -3.44 -16.97
C VAL A 42 8.08 -4.35 -17.36
N GLU A 43 8.22 -5.00 -18.51
CA GLU A 43 7.28 -5.98 -18.99
C GLU A 43 8.03 -7.13 -19.68
N GLN A 44 7.69 -8.36 -19.31
CA GLN A 44 8.40 -9.55 -19.80
C GLN A 44 7.84 -10.04 -21.15
N GLN A 45 6.52 -9.96 -21.31
CA GLN A 45 5.85 -10.49 -22.50
C GLN A 45 6.03 -9.54 -23.68
N GLU A 46 6.53 -10.07 -24.80
CA GLU A 46 6.85 -9.29 -25.99
C GLU A 46 5.68 -8.48 -26.52
N LYS A 47 4.50 -9.11 -26.59
CA LYS A 47 3.27 -8.50 -27.10
C LYS A 47 2.80 -7.32 -26.24
N SER A 48 2.81 -7.52 -24.91
CA SER A 48 2.44 -6.49 -23.95
C SER A 48 3.48 -5.37 -23.91
N PHE A 49 4.76 -5.73 -24.01
CA PHE A 49 5.86 -4.76 -24.07
C PHE A 49 5.77 -3.84 -25.29
N ALA A 50 5.42 -4.38 -26.49
CA ALA A 50 5.26 -3.56 -27.69
C ALA A 50 4.19 -2.48 -27.49
N ARG A 51 3.03 -2.84 -26.93
CA ARG A 51 1.93 -1.90 -26.59
C ARG A 51 2.36 -0.88 -25.52
N LEU A 52 3.02 -1.36 -24.46
CA LEU A 52 3.59 -0.49 -23.42
C LEU A 52 4.52 0.55 -24.01
N GLN A 53 5.37 0.15 -24.95
CA GLN A 53 6.35 1.02 -25.60
C GLN A 53 5.66 2.15 -26.38
N GLU A 54 4.56 1.86 -27.06
CA GLU A 54 3.75 2.88 -27.76
C GLU A 54 3.17 3.90 -26.78
N VAL A 55 2.61 3.43 -25.66
CA VAL A 55 2.08 4.30 -24.60
C VAL A 55 3.19 5.19 -24.04
N VAL A 56 4.32 4.61 -23.67
CA VAL A 56 5.45 5.35 -23.09
C VAL A 56 5.99 6.39 -24.06
N GLU A 57 6.14 6.06 -25.35
CA GLU A 57 6.64 6.99 -26.36
C GLU A 57 5.69 8.17 -26.58
N GLY A 58 4.37 7.93 -26.59
CA GLY A 58 3.38 8.99 -26.67
C GLY A 58 3.49 10.02 -25.54
N TYR A 59 3.85 9.58 -24.33
CA TYR A 59 4.10 10.50 -23.20
C TYR A 59 5.49 11.14 -23.25
N ARG A 60 6.51 10.44 -23.77
CA ARG A 60 7.87 11.01 -23.95
C ARG A 60 7.89 12.17 -24.94
N THR A 61 7.17 12.05 -26.05
CA THR A 61 7.03 13.15 -27.04
C THR A 61 6.34 14.38 -26.42
N SER A 62 5.54 14.18 -25.36
CA SER A 62 4.95 15.26 -24.56
C SER A 62 5.84 15.74 -23.41
N GLY A 63 7.11 15.32 -23.34
CA GLY A 63 8.11 15.76 -22.36
C GLY A 63 8.19 14.94 -21.07
N ALA A 64 7.47 13.82 -20.95
CA ALA A 64 7.59 12.95 -19.78
C ALA A 64 8.94 12.23 -19.75
N ARG A 65 9.55 12.11 -18.56
CA ARG A 65 10.75 11.31 -18.34
C ARG A 65 10.33 9.87 -18.07
N ALA A 66 10.31 9.05 -19.10
CA ALA A 66 9.88 7.66 -18.98
C ALA A 66 10.74 6.75 -19.85
N SER A 67 10.92 5.50 -19.41
CA SER A 67 11.57 4.43 -20.16
C SER A 67 10.88 3.10 -19.89
N ALA A 68 10.92 2.19 -20.88
CA ALA A 68 10.43 0.85 -20.76
C ALA A 68 11.52 -0.15 -21.11
N ARG A 69 11.59 -1.26 -20.38
CA ARG A 69 12.53 -2.35 -20.62
C ARG A 69 11.78 -3.68 -20.72
N ARG A 70 12.09 -4.47 -21.76
CA ARG A 70 11.61 -5.84 -21.85
C ARG A 70 12.51 -6.73 -20.98
N GLY A 71 11.90 -7.54 -20.10
CA GLY A 71 12.61 -8.47 -19.21
C GLY A 71 11.88 -8.70 -17.91
N GLY A 72 12.53 -9.40 -16.99
CA GLY A 72 12.07 -9.56 -15.62
C GLY A 72 12.47 -8.34 -14.76
N VAL A 73 11.64 -8.02 -13.76
CA VAL A 73 11.97 -6.92 -12.83
C VAL A 73 13.30 -7.16 -12.11
N ASP A 74 13.64 -8.41 -11.82
CA ASP A 74 14.89 -8.77 -11.14
C ASP A 74 16.12 -8.41 -11.97
N ASP A 75 16.05 -8.55 -13.29
CA ASP A 75 17.13 -8.25 -14.23
C ASP A 75 17.49 -6.75 -14.25
N VAL A 76 16.52 -5.88 -13.96
CA VAL A 76 16.70 -4.42 -14.06
C VAL A 76 16.75 -3.72 -12.71
N LEU A 77 16.42 -4.40 -11.62
CA LEU A 77 16.26 -3.80 -10.31
C LEU A 77 17.53 -3.08 -9.81
N ASP A 78 18.70 -3.67 -10.04
CA ASP A 78 19.98 -3.05 -9.65
C ASP A 78 20.30 -1.79 -10.47
N GLU A 79 19.97 -1.81 -11.77
CA GLU A 79 20.12 -0.65 -12.64
C GLU A 79 19.23 0.50 -12.16
N VAL A 80 17.94 0.24 -11.90
CA VAL A 80 16.98 1.25 -11.42
C VAL A 80 17.39 1.81 -10.06
N VAL A 81 17.82 0.94 -9.14
CA VAL A 81 18.34 1.36 -7.83
C VAL A 81 19.58 2.25 -7.99
N GLY A 82 20.46 1.92 -8.92
CA GLY A 82 21.64 2.74 -9.27
C GLY A 82 21.25 4.11 -9.84
N GLN A 83 20.29 4.15 -10.76
CA GLN A 83 19.77 5.41 -11.33
C GLN A 83 19.05 6.27 -10.30
N ALA A 84 18.46 5.66 -9.27
CA ALA A 84 17.74 6.35 -8.20
C ALA A 84 18.66 6.89 -7.07
N VAL A 85 19.98 6.79 -7.20
CA VAL A 85 20.92 7.35 -6.21
C VAL A 85 20.66 8.85 -6.03
N GLY A 86 20.50 9.30 -4.79
CA GLY A 86 20.19 10.69 -4.46
C GLY A 86 18.74 11.13 -4.72
N MET A 87 17.86 10.23 -5.16
CA MET A 87 16.45 10.52 -5.43
C MET A 87 15.52 9.63 -4.61
N PRO A 88 14.30 10.09 -4.28
CA PRO A 88 13.23 9.21 -3.78
C PRO A 88 12.94 8.11 -4.80
N LEU A 89 12.68 6.89 -4.30
CA LEU A 89 12.34 5.73 -5.12
C LEU A 89 11.02 5.12 -4.64
N PHE A 90 10.06 4.98 -5.54
CA PHE A 90 8.83 4.23 -5.31
C PHE A 90 8.87 2.97 -6.18
N LEU A 91 8.82 1.82 -5.52
CA LEU A 91 8.75 0.50 -6.16
C LEU A 91 7.30 0.03 -6.17
N PHE A 92 6.73 -0.14 -7.34
CA PHE A 92 5.42 -0.75 -7.55
C PHE A 92 5.62 -2.14 -8.16
N LEU A 93 5.21 -3.18 -7.42
CA LEU A 93 5.40 -4.57 -7.79
C LEU A 93 4.04 -5.30 -7.78
N ASP A 94 3.42 -5.42 -8.93
CA ASP A 94 2.10 -6.07 -9.11
C ASP A 94 2.17 -7.30 -10.02
N PRO A 95 2.82 -8.39 -9.58
CA PRO A 95 2.93 -9.60 -10.38
C PRO A 95 1.58 -10.31 -10.51
N CYS A 96 1.30 -10.87 -11.69
CA CYS A 96 0.18 -11.80 -11.89
C CYS A 96 0.37 -13.16 -11.17
N GLY A 97 1.29 -13.26 -10.23
CA GLY A 97 1.62 -14.51 -9.54
C GLY A 97 2.50 -14.30 -8.31
N LEU A 98 3.71 -14.84 -8.36
CA LEU A 98 4.66 -14.73 -7.27
C LEU A 98 5.54 -13.47 -7.43
N CYS A 99 5.73 -12.78 -6.32
CA CYS A 99 6.64 -11.62 -6.23
C CYS A 99 8.13 -12.01 -6.34
N LEU A 100 9.00 -11.00 -6.20
CA LEU A 100 10.43 -11.19 -6.04
C LEU A 100 10.76 -12.04 -4.80
N PRO A 101 11.87 -12.79 -4.81
CA PRO A 101 12.41 -13.45 -3.63
C PRO A 101 12.60 -12.45 -2.47
N MET A 102 12.25 -12.88 -1.25
CA MET A 102 12.38 -12.07 -0.04
C MET A 102 13.81 -11.55 0.16
N ASP A 103 14.81 -12.38 -0.10
CA ASP A 103 16.22 -11.99 0.07
C ASP A 103 16.63 -10.92 -0.95
N ARG A 104 16.12 -11.01 -2.17
CA ARG A 104 16.35 -10.00 -3.21
C ARG A 104 15.72 -8.68 -2.84
N LEU A 105 14.45 -8.70 -2.43
CA LEU A 105 13.71 -7.53 -2.02
C LEU A 105 14.31 -6.85 -0.78
N SER A 106 14.59 -7.65 0.26
CA SER A 106 15.23 -7.14 1.48
C SER A 106 16.65 -6.65 1.24
N GLY A 107 17.42 -7.29 0.35
CA GLY A 107 18.76 -6.85 -0.05
C GLY A 107 18.77 -5.46 -0.69
N VAL A 108 17.75 -5.11 -1.45
CA VAL A 108 17.57 -3.74 -1.95
C VAL A 108 17.15 -2.80 -0.83
N LEU A 109 16.08 -3.14 -0.11
CA LEU A 109 15.45 -2.23 0.87
C LEU A 109 16.31 -2.00 2.12
N ALA A 110 17.00 -3.03 2.63
CA ALA A 110 17.85 -2.94 3.82
C ALA A 110 19.34 -2.71 3.48
N GLY A 111 19.73 -2.94 2.23
CA GLY A 111 21.09 -2.72 1.74
C GLY A 111 21.24 -1.38 1.03
N LYS A 112 21.17 -1.40 -0.31
CA LYS A 112 21.42 -0.22 -1.17
C LYS A 112 20.50 0.96 -0.90
N ARG A 113 19.30 0.72 -0.36
CA ARG A 113 18.26 1.73 -0.11
C ARG A 113 17.83 1.80 1.37
N GLN A 114 18.75 1.51 2.29
CA GLN A 114 18.48 1.53 3.74
C GLN A 114 18.34 2.94 4.34
N GLN A 115 18.82 3.97 3.64
CA GLN A 115 18.78 5.34 4.14
C GLN A 115 17.34 5.85 4.31
N LYS A 116 17.16 6.69 5.33
CA LYS A 116 15.87 7.34 5.58
C LYS A 116 15.57 8.41 4.54
N TRP A 117 16.60 9.06 4.00
CA TRP A 117 16.48 10.13 3.03
C TRP A 117 17.58 10.04 1.96
N PRO A 118 17.27 10.15 0.66
CA PRO A 118 15.93 10.19 0.10
C PRO A 118 15.17 8.87 0.34
N PRO A 119 13.84 8.92 0.56
CA PRO A 119 13.06 7.76 0.96
C PRO A 119 12.95 6.72 -0.15
N THR A 120 12.81 5.47 0.25
CA THR A 120 12.35 4.37 -0.61
C THR A 120 11.07 3.82 -0.05
N GLU A 121 10.07 3.66 -0.91
CA GLU A 121 8.77 3.11 -0.59
C GLU A 121 8.47 1.95 -1.53
N LEU A 122 7.83 0.92 -1.02
CA LEU A 122 7.38 -0.24 -1.75
C LEU A 122 5.86 -0.33 -1.66
N LEU A 123 5.20 -0.55 -2.79
CA LEU A 123 3.82 -1.00 -2.87
C LEU A 123 3.80 -2.30 -3.69
N MET A 124 3.33 -3.38 -3.08
CA MET A 124 3.42 -4.71 -3.67
C MET A 124 2.12 -5.47 -3.52
N ASN A 125 1.73 -6.18 -4.58
CA ASN A 125 0.66 -7.16 -4.54
C ASN A 125 1.21 -8.52 -4.04
N PHE A 126 0.68 -9.00 -2.92
CA PHE A 126 0.94 -10.35 -2.41
C PHE A 126 -0.27 -11.25 -2.70
N SER A 127 -0.14 -12.10 -3.71
CA SER A 127 -1.25 -12.88 -4.27
C SER A 127 -1.76 -13.97 -3.31
N MET A 128 -2.94 -13.78 -2.77
CA MET A 128 -3.63 -14.77 -1.90
C MET A 128 -4.09 -15.99 -2.70
N MET A 129 -4.34 -15.83 -4.00
CA MET A 129 -4.65 -16.95 -4.88
C MET A 129 -3.45 -17.89 -5.04
N ALA A 130 -2.24 -17.31 -5.20
CA ALA A 130 -1.01 -18.10 -5.25
C ALA A 130 -0.75 -18.81 -3.92
N VAL A 131 -0.90 -18.11 -2.79
CA VAL A 131 -0.74 -18.67 -1.43
C VAL A 131 -1.67 -19.86 -1.21
N ARG A 132 -2.97 -19.73 -1.52
CA ARG A 132 -3.96 -20.82 -1.32
C ARG A 132 -3.66 -22.01 -2.24
N ARG A 133 -3.35 -21.75 -3.52
CA ARG A 133 -3.01 -22.81 -4.48
C ARG A 133 -1.79 -23.59 -4.02
N LEU A 134 -0.72 -22.91 -3.63
CA LEU A 134 0.51 -23.56 -3.18
C LEU A 134 0.35 -24.23 -1.82
N GLY A 135 -0.45 -23.64 -0.92
CA GLY A 135 -0.84 -24.27 0.34
C GLY A 135 -1.56 -25.59 0.16
N GLY A 136 -2.45 -25.68 -0.84
CA GLY A 136 -3.09 -26.94 -1.22
C GLY A 136 -2.09 -28.03 -1.69
N HIS A 137 -0.94 -27.64 -2.23
CA HIS A 137 0.12 -28.58 -2.63
C HIS A 137 0.94 -29.11 -1.45
N VAL A 138 0.90 -28.49 -0.27
CA VAL A 138 1.69 -28.95 0.89
C VAL A 138 1.28 -30.35 1.34
N LYS A 139 -0.02 -30.65 1.30
CA LYS A 139 -0.59 -31.96 1.70
C LYS A 139 -0.81 -32.90 0.50
N SER A 140 -0.52 -32.49 -0.71
CA SER A 140 -0.80 -33.27 -1.91
C SER A 140 0.43 -34.08 -2.34
N ALA A 141 0.25 -35.39 -2.50
CA ALA A 141 1.28 -36.26 -3.07
C ALA A 141 1.64 -35.92 -4.53
N LYS A 142 0.74 -35.21 -5.24
CA LYS A 142 0.93 -34.70 -6.61
C LYS A 142 1.34 -33.24 -6.65
N GLY A 143 1.78 -32.68 -5.53
CA GLY A 143 2.16 -31.28 -5.42
C GLY A 143 3.37 -30.95 -6.31
N ASN A 144 3.36 -29.76 -6.90
CA ASN A 144 4.47 -29.26 -7.70
C ASN A 144 5.60 -28.74 -6.79
N GLU A 145 6.67 -29.51 -6.60
CA GLU A 145 7.80 -29.15 -5.73
C GLU A 145 8.50 -27.88 -6.21
N ARG A 146 8.78 -27.77 -7.51
CA ARG A 146 9.42 -26.55 -8.08
C ARG A 146 8.59 -25.29 -7.79
N ALA A 147 7.27 -25.37 -7.81
CA ALA A 147 6.42 -24.23 -7.46
C ALA A 147 6.46 -23.91 -5.95
N ARG A 148 6.61 -24.94 -5.09
CA ARG A 148 6.80 -24.77 -3.64
C ARG A 148 8.15 -24.12 -3.33
N GLU A 149 9.23 -24.61 -3.95
CA GLU A 149 10.59 -24.05 -3.82
C GLU A 149 10.63 -22.58 -4.22
N ARG A 150 10.01 -22.23 -5.36
CA ARG A 150 9.92 -20.83 -5.77
C ARG A 150 9.14 -19.98 -4.76
N PHE A 151 8.14 -20.53 -4.11
CA PHE A 151 7.40 -19.79 -3.06
C PHE A 151 8.18 -19.73 -1.74
N ASP A 152 9.04 -20.72 -1.44
CA ASP A 152 10.01 -20.62 -0.34
C ASP A 152 10.94 -19.43 -0.53
N GLU A 153 11.41 -19.19 -1.76
CA GLU A 153 12.25 -18.03 -2.09
C GLU A 153 11.48 -16.72 -1.86
N VAL A 154 10.23 -16.65 -2.32
CA VAL A 154 9.35 -15.47 -2.11
C VAL A 154 9.11 -15.23 -0.62
N CYS A 155 8.90 -16.28 0.15
CA CYS A 155 8.69 -16.19 1.60
C CYS A 155 10.00 -16.02 2.41
N GLY A 156 11.15 -16.26 1.78
CA GLY A 156 12.46 -16.28 2.46
C GLY A 156 12.57 -17.46 3.45
N GLY A 157 12.03 -18.62 3.07
CA GLY A 157 12.09 -19.87 3.82
C GLY A 157 10.82 -20.71 3.73
N THR A 158 10.89 -21.90 4.31
CA THR A 158 9.83 -22.94 4.25
C THR A 158 8.73 -22.76 5.31
N TRP A 159 8.86 -21.79 6.19
CA TRP A 159 7.99 -21.55 7.36
C TRP A 159 6.49 -21.49 7.02
N TRP A 160 6.11 -21.00 5.85
CA TRP A 160 4.72 -20.89 5.40
C TRP A 160 4.05 -22.26 5.24
N ARG A 161 4.83 -23.33 4.98
CA ARG A 161 4.34 -24.70 4.81
C ARG A 161 3.69 -25.23 6.08
N GLU A 162 4.23 -24.89 7.26
CA GLU A 162 3.69 -25.26 8.58
C GLU A 162 2.27 -24.77 8.78
N TYR A 163 1.98 -23.55 8.33
CA TYR A 163 0.64 -22.95 8.44
C TYR A 163 -0.47 -23.79 7.77
N PHE A 164 -0.13 -24.48 6.70
CA PHE A 164 -1.05 -25.37 6.01
C PHE A 164 -1.01 -26.83 6.55
N ALA A 165 0.12 -27.27 7.07
CA ALA A 165 0.27 -28.59 7.67
C ALA A 165 -0.55 -28.75 8.95
N ASP A 166 -0.56 -27.73 9.82
CA ASP A 166 -1.18 -27.76 11.15
C ASP A 166 -2.72 -27.72 11.14
N GLY A 167 -3.35 -27.48 9.98
CA GLY A 167 -4.81 -27.44 9.87
C GLY A 167 -5.47 -26.27 10.58
N ARG A 168 -4.71 -25.19 10.86
CA ARG A 168 -5.22 -23.96 11.48
C ARG A 168 -6.27 -23.26 10.60
N PRO A 169 -7.20 -22.49 11.18
CA PRO A 169 -8.15 -21.71 10.41
C PRO A 169 -7.44 -20.58 9.65
N ASN A 170 -7.92 -20.29 8.42
CA ASN A 170 -7.41 -19.21 7.57
C ASN A 170 -5.88 -19.19 7.40
N PRO A 171 -5.24 -20.31 6.99
CA PRO A 171 -3.79 -20.41 6.93
C PRO A 171 -3.18 -19.42 5.95
N ALA A 172 -3.86 -19.10 4.86
CA ALA A 172 -3.37 -18.15 3.86
C ALA A 172 -3.26 -16.73 4.41
N GLU A 173 -4.24 -16.29 5.20
CA GLU A 173 -4.22 -14.97 5.88
C GLU A 173 -3.08 -14.91 6.92
N ALA A 174 -2.88 -16.01 7.65
CA ALA A 174 -1.78 -16.09 8.61
C ALA A 174 -0.41 -16.06 7.92
N VAL A 175 -0.27 -16.66 6.73
CA VAL A 175 0.94 -16.54 5.90
C VAL A 175 1.17 -15.10 5.44
N ALA A 176 0.13 -14.39 4.99
CA ALA A 176 0.26 -13.00 4.57
C ALA A 176 0.69 -12.08 5.73
N ALA A 177 0.09 -12.27 6.91
CA ALA A 177 0.47 -11.53 8.11
C ALA A 177 1.93 -11.80 8.53
N GLU A 178 2.35 -13.06 8.53
CA GLU A 178 3.73 -13.43 8.85
C GLU A 178 4.73 -12.95 7.81
N TYR A 179 4.39 -12.98 6.52
CA TYR A 179 5.19 -12.39 5.45
C TYR A 179 5.46 -10.90 5.73
N THR A 180 4.41 -10.15 6.04
CA THR A 180 4.48 -8.72 6.38
C THR A 180 5.43 -8.48 7.56
N ARG A 181 5.27 -9.25 8.65
CA ARG A 181 6.12 -9.17 9.84
C ARG A 181 7.59 -9.50 9.55
N ARG A 182 7.85 -10.48 8.69
CA ARG A 182 9.22 -10.85 8.29
C ARG A 182 9.87 -9.79 7.42
N LEU A 183 9.12 -9.20 6.50
CA LEU A 183 9.59 -8.10 5.68
C LEU A 183 9.95 -6.89 6.57
N GLU A 184 9.08 -6.53 7.52
CA GLU A 184 9.35 -5.48 8.51
C GLU A 184 10.64 -5.75 9.30
N LYS A 185 10.78 -6.96 9.87
CA LYS A 185 11.95 -7.35 10.64
C LYS A 185 13.24 -7.32 9.82
N ARG A 186 13.21 -7.77 8.56
CA ARG A 186 14.39 -7.81 7.69
C ARG A 186 14.82 -6.44 7.18
N THR A 187 13.86 -5.53 7.00
CA THR A 187 14.14 -4.24 6.38
C THR A 187 14.21 -3.09 7.36
N GLY A 188 13.68 -3.24 8.57
CA GLY A 188 13.52 -2.16 9.55
C GLY A 188 12.57 -1.06 9.06
N MET A 189 11.73 -1.36 8.07
CA MET A 189 10.69 -0.46 7.56
C MET A 189 9.39 -0.71 8.34
N PHE A 190 8.54 0.28 8.39
CA PHE A 190 7.12 0.06 8.71
C PHE A 190 6.48 -0.68 7.54
N VAL A 191 5.82 -1.79 7.81
CA VAL A 191 5.14 -2.57 6.78
C VAL A 191 3.67 -2.72 7.16
N HIS A 192 2.79 -2.36 6.25
CA HIS A 192 1.35 -2.48 6.44
C HIS A 192 0.72 -3.19 5.25
N SER A 193 -0.26 -4.05 5.51
CA SER A 193 -0.97 -4.74 4.44
C SER A 193 -2.48 -4.51 4.52
N VAL A 194 -3.08 -4.31 3.35
CA VAL A 194 -4.53 -4.11 3.19
C VAL A 194 -5.08 -5.26 2.34
N PRO A 195 -6.05 -6.03 2.85
CA PRO A 195 -6.70 -7.06 2.06
C PRO A 195 -7.58 -6.44 0.97
N VAL A 196 -7.53 -7.00 -0.24
CA VAL A 196 -8.36 -6.58 -1.36
C VAL A 196 -9.17 -7.78 -1.87
N SER A 197 -10.48 -7.61 -1.93
CA SER A 197 -11.46 -8.61 -2.36
C SER A 197 -12.26 -8.11 -3.55
N HIS A 198 -12.82 -9.03 -4.35
CA HIS A 198 -13.72 -8.66 -5.44
C HIS A 198 -15.07 -8.16 -4.94
N SER A 199 -15.56 -8.74 -3.83
CA SER A 199 -16.82 -8.35 -3.21
C SER A 199 -16.76 -8.51 -1.69
N PRO A 200 -17.70 -7.93 -0.93
CA PRO A 200 -17.81 -8.12 0.50
C PRO A 200 -17.96 -9.61 0.86
N HIS A 201 -17.41 -10.00 2.01
CA HIS A 201 -17.46 -11.39 2.53
C HIS A 201 -16.76 -12.47 1.68
N VAL A 202 -16.11 -12.09 0.58
CA VAL A 202 -15.27 -13.01 -0.19
C VAL A 202 -13.83 -12.88 0.31
N ALA A 203 -13.15 -14.02 0.39
CA ALA A 203 -11.74 -14.06 0.79
C ALA A 203 -10.89 -13.16 -0.12
N PRO A 204 -9.91 -12.43 0.43
CA PRO A 204 -9.06 -11.53 -0.34
C PRO A 204 -8.38 -12.23 -1.51
N VAL A 205 -8.33 -11.59 -2.66
CA VAL A 205 -7.60 -12.07 -3.83
C VAL A 205 -6.11 -11.75 -3.73
N TYR A 206 -5.79 -10.65 -3.08
CA TYR A 206 -4.41 -10.28 -2.72
C TYR A 206 -4.38 -9.38 -1.48
N HIS A 207 -3.20 -9.25 -0.89
CA HIS A 207 -2.88 -8.20 0.05
C HIS A 207 -2.02 -7.15 -0.63
N LEU A 208 -2.43 -5.89 -0.54
CA LEU A 208 -1.61 -4.76 -0.94
C LEU A 208 -0.65 -4.43 0.20
N VAL A 209 0.62 -4.76 0.02
CA VAL A 209 1.68 -4.58 1.03
C VAL A 209 2.42 -3.29 0.75
N PHE A 210 2.37 -2.36 1.70
CA PHE A 210 3.10 -1.10 1.65
C PHE A 210 4.23 -1.09 2.67
N ALA A 211 5.44 -0.68 2.25
CA ALA A 211 6.58 -0.54 3.15
C ALA A 211 7.26 0.82 3.00
N THR A 212 7.56 1.48 4.12
CA THR A 212 8.20 2.80 4.17
C THR A 212 9.01 2.97 5.47
N ARG A 213 10.00 3.88 5.48
CA ARG A 213 10.65 4.35 6.71
C ARG A 213 10.09 5.67 7.22
N SER A 214 9.06 6.18 6.57
CA SER A 214 8.48 7.48 6.84
C SER A 214 7.10 7.37 7.48
N GLN A 215 6.93 7.92 8.66
CA GLN A 215 5.59 8.08 9.26
C GLN A 215 4.66 8.91 8.34
N HIS A 216 5.24 9.85 7.59
CA HIS A 216 4.51 10.62 6.59
C HIS A 216 4.02 9.73 5.43
N GLY A 217 4.86 8.80 4.95
CA GLY A 217 4.46 7.81 3.94
C GLY A 217 3.31 6.93 4.43
N LEU A 218 3.40 6.46 5.70
CA LEU A 218 2.29 5.75 6.32
C LEU A 218 1.00 6.56 6.35
N TRP A 219 1.07 7.84 6.74
CA TRP A 219 -0.11 8.71 6.79
C TRP A 219 -0.79 8.81 5.42
N VAL A 220 -0.01 9.09 4.38
CA VAL A 220 -0.50 9.22 3.00
C VAL A 220 -1.10 7.91 2.51
N PHE A 221 -0.43 6.77 2.77
CA PHE A 221 -0.94 5.47 2.37
C PHE A 221 -2.24 5.11 3.09
N GLY A 222 -2.36 5.39 4.41
CA GLY A 222 -3.59 5.14 5.16
C GLY A 222 -4.79 5.93 4.63
N ASP A 223 -4.61 7.23 4.33
CA ASP A 223 -5.67 8.06 3.73
C ASP A 223 -6.03 7.58 2.32
N ALA A 224 -5.03 7.18 1.51
CA ALA A 224 -5.24 6.63 0.16
C ALA A 224 -6.00 5.30 0.21
N ALA A 225 -5.66 4.40 1.14
CA ALA A 225 -6.34 3.12 1.32
C ALA A 225 -7.81 3.30 1.73
N ALA A 226 -8.09 4.25 2.65
CA ALA A 226 -9.45 4.58 3.05
C ALA A 226 -10.28 5.11 1.87
N ARG A 227 -9.71 6.03 1.06
CA ARG A 227 -10.36 6.56 -0.15
C ARG A 227 -10.60 5.49 -1.21
N ALA A 228 -9.61 4.61 -1.43
CA ALA A 228 -9.75 3.51 -2.39
C ALA A 228 -10.86 2.55 -1.99
N ARG A 229 -11.02 2.28 -0.68
CA ARG A 229 -12.13 1.49 -0.14
C ARG A 229 -13.48 2.17 -0.36
N ASP A 230 -13.56 3.48 -0.14
CA ASP A 230 -14.80 4.22 -0.39
C ASP A 230 -15.19 4.18 -1.89
N ALA A 231 -14.18 4.35 -2.78
CA ALA A 231 -14.39 4.24 -4.23
C ALA A 231 -14.81 2.82 -4.65
N TRP A 232 -14.21 1.79 -4.04
CA TRP A 232 -14.59 0.39 -4.28
C TRP A 232 -16.06 0.12 -3.94
N TRP A 233 -16.53 0.61 -2.76
CA TRP A 233 -17.94 0.51 -2.40
C TRP A 233 -18.86 1.24 -3.38
N GLN A 234 -18.47 2.43 -3.84
CA GLN A 234 -19.24 3.18 -4.86
C GLN A 234 -19.32 2.41 -6.19
N THR A 235 -18.23 1.75 -6.59
CA THR A 235 -18.23 0.95 -7.84
C THR A 235 -19.15 -0.26 -7.71
N LEU A 236 -19.17 -0.94 -6.57
CA LEU A 236 -20.10 -2.04 -6.33
C LEU A 236 -21.56 -1.58 -6.37
N ASP A 237 -21.87 -0.45 -5.74
CA ASP A 237 -23.22 0.14 -5.76
C ASP A 237 -23.68 0.39 -7.22
N LEU A 238 -22.77 0.88 -8.09
CA LEU A 238 -23.09 1.16 -9.51
C LEU A 238 -23.24 -0.10 -10.38
N GLN A 239 -22.52 -1.18 -10.04
CA GLN A 239 -22.58 -2.44 -10.82
C GLN A 239 -23.84 -3.27 -10.52
N GLU A 240 -24.47 -3.08 -9.36
CA GLU A 240 -25.64 -3.82 -8.93
C GLU A 240 -26.97 -3.09 -9.18
N ASP A 241 -26.97 -1.96 -9.90
CA ASP A 241 -28.14 -1.08 -10.10
C ASP A 241 -29.27 -1.71 -10.97
N ASP A 242 -29.07 -2.91 -11.52
CA ASP A 242 -30.07 -3.68 -12.28
C ASP A 242 -30.98 -4.57 -11.40
N GLY A 243 -30.84 -4.55 -10.07
CA GLY A 243 -31.59 -5.37 -9.11
C GLY A 243 -32.41 -4.58 -8.12
N LEU A 244 -33.57 -5.13 -7.70
CA LEU A 244 -34.47 -4.52 -6.71
C LEU A 244 -33.82 -4.27 -5.32
N PHE A 245 -32.67 -4.94 -5.03
CA PHE A 245 -31.87 -4.75 -3.82
C PHE A 245 -30.40 -4.96 -4.18
N SER A 246 -29.60 -3.90 -4.09
CA SER A 246 -28.16 -4.02 -4.18
C SER A 246 -27.61 -4.67 -2.90
N THR A 247 -26.90 -5.79 -3.05
CA THR A 247 -26.22 -6.47 -1.93
C THR A 247 -25.17 -5.53 -1.32
N ALA A 248 -24.54 -4.70 -2.14
CA ALA A 248 -23.56 -3.72 -1.69
C ALA A 248 -24.21 -2.65 -0.80
N SER A 249 -25.41 -2.17 -1.13
CA SER A 249 -26.12 -1.15 -0.33
C SER A 249 -26.49 -1.66 1.07
N VAL A 250 -26.74 -2.97 1.22
CA VAL A 250 -27.05 -3.60 2.50
C VAL A 250 -25.79 -3.88 3.34
N LEU A 251 -24.68 -4.20 2.67
CA LEU A 251 -23.43 -4.62 3.31
C LEU A 251 -22.44 -3.47 3.55
N ARG A 252 -22.62 -2.35 2.87
CA ARG A 252 -21.76 -1.18 3.04
C ARG A 252 -21.92 -0.62 4.44
N PRO A 253 -20.83 -0.52 5.23
CA PRO A 253 -20.90 0.15 6.51
C PRO A 253 -21.37 1.61 6.32
N ASP A 254 -22.34 2.07 7.11
CA ASP A 254 -22.74 3.47 7.07
C ASP A 254 -21.53 4.35 7.41
N PRO A 255 -21.10 5.27 6.53
CA PRO A 255 -19.98 6.16 6.79
C PRO A 255 -20.13 6.94 8.09
N LYS A 256 -21.35 7.25 8.51
CA LYS A 256 -21.62 7.93 9.79
C LYS A 256 -21.36 7.03 10.98
N GLU A 257 -21.75 5.75 10.92
CA GLU A 257 -21.47 4.78 11.97
C GLU A 257 -19.97 4.50 12.08
N VAL A 258 -19.28 4.32 10.94
CA VAL A 258 -17.81 4.18 10.92
C VAL A 258 -17.16 5.38 11.60
N GLU A 259 -17.60 6.59 11.30
CA GLU A 259 -17.05 7.79 11.87
C GLU A 259 -17.38 7.94 13.37
N GLN A 260 -18.61 7.60 13.80
CA GLN A 260 -19.02 7.57 15.21
C GLN A 260 -18.14 6.66 16.07
N VAL A 261 -17.64 5.56 15.51
CA VAL A 261 -16.72 4.66 16.19
C VAL A 261 -15.28 5.17 16.12
N ALA A 262 -14.87 5.65 14.94
CA ALA A 262 -13.49 6.03 14.68
C ALA A 262 -13.06 7.30 15.41
N VAL A 263 -13.89 8.34 15.42
CA VAL A 263 -13.53 9.62 16.01
C VAL A 263 -13.22 9.53 17.51
N PRO A 264 -14.04 8.87 18.36
CA PRO A 264 -13.69 8.69 19.76
C PRO A 264 -12.46 7.77 19.97
N ALA A 265 -12.27 6.77 19.10
CA ALA A 265 -11.11 5.87 19.18
C ALA A 265 -9.81 6.63 18.90
N ILE A 266 -9.76 7.41 17.83
CA ILE A 266 -8.61 8.26 17.47
C ILE A 266 -8.37 9.30 18.57
N ALA A 267 -9.43 9.92 19.12
CA ALA A 267 -9.30 10.88 20.22
C ALA A 267 -8.64 10.24 21.45
N ARG A 268 -9.06 9.02 21.85
CA ARG A 268 -8.41 8.28 22.94
C ARG A 268 -6.94 7.98 22.65
N ASN A 269 -6.61 7.59 21.43
CA ASN A 269 -5.24 7.32 21.05
C ASN A 269 -4.37 8.59 21.17
N ILE A 270 -4.85 9.72 20.67
CA ILE A 270 -4.16 11.01 20.75
C ILE A 270 -4.01 11.42 22.22
N GLU A 271 -5.06 11.30 23.03
CA GLU A 271 -5.00 11.61 24.48
C GLU A 271 -3.95 10.78 25.19
N GLN A 272 -3.89 9.46 24.93
CA GLN A 272 -2.88 8.57 25.50
C GLN A 272 -1.47 8.96 25.03
N LEU A 273 -1.31 9.35 23.77
CA LEU A 273 -0.04 9.81 23.23
C LEU A 273 0.41 11.10 23.92
N LEU A 274 -0.48 12.09 24.09
CA LEU A 274 -0.20 13.34 24.79
C LEU A 274 0.20 13.13 26.26
N ARG A 275 -0.47 12.19 26.97
CA ARG A 275 -0.11 11.84 28.35
C ARG A 275 1.28 11.23 28.49
N ARG A 276 1.72 10.44 27.51
CA ARG A 276 3.04 9.78 27.52
C ARG A 276 4.18 10.71 27.08
N ARG A 277 3.87 11.72 26.27
CA ARG A 277 4.87 12.64 25.73
C ARG A 277 4.89 13.96 26.48
N ARG A 278 6.08 14.39 26.88
CA ARG A 278 6.29 15.73 27.45
C ARG A 278 6.60 16.69 26.28
N GLY A 279 5.66 17.61 25.98
CA GLY A 279 5.86 18.62 24.95
C GLY A 279 4.94 18.47 23.71
N PRO A 280 5.19 19.27 22.66
CA PRO A 280 4.38 19.27 21.45
C PRO A 280 4.47 17.95 20.70
N VAL A 281 3.33 17.45 20.23
CA VAL A 281 3.21 16.23 19.43
C VAL A 281 2.68 16.60 18.06
N LYS A 282 3.47 16.36 17.01
CA LYS A 282 3.02 16.46 15.63
C LYS A 282 2.38 15.13 15.23
N LEU A 283 1.13 15.15 14.76
CA LEU A 283 0.33 13.94 14.55
C LEU A 283 0.99 12.96 13.57
N VAL A 284 1.56 13.47 12.48
CA VAL A 284 2.20 12.61 11.47
C VAL A 284 3.41 11.83 12.00
N ASP A 285 4.09 12.31 13.02
CA ASP A 285 5.26 11.61 13.59
C ASP A 285 4.86 10.34 14.37
N HIS A 286 3.56 10.18 14.59
CA HIS A 286 2.95 9.09 15.37
C HIS A 286 1.77 8.44 14.64
N THR A 287 1.84 8.30 13.32
CA THR A 287 0.73 7.86 12.46
C THR A 287 0.01 6.63 13.00
N LEU A 288 0.73 5.54 13.25
CA LEU A 288 0.12 4.29 13.70
C LEU A 288 -0.42 4.38 15.14
N GLU A 289 0.24 5.17 16.01
CA GLU A 289 -0.25 5.41 17.37
C GLU A 289 -1.54 6.24 17.36
N VAL A 290 -1.62 7.24 16.47
CA VAL A 290 -2.80 8.10 16.31
C VAL A 290 -3.98 7.33 15.74
N MET A 291 -3.75 6.63 14.62
CA MET A 291 -4.82 5.94 13.90
C MET A 291 -5.22 4.63 14.55
N GLY A 292 -4.28 3.87 15.12
CA GLY A 292 -4.53 2.56 15.72
C GLY A 292 -5.26 1.62 14.75
N GLN A 293 -6.33 0.99 15.22
CA GLN A 293 -7.17 0.10 14.41
C GLN A 293 -7.95 0.83 13.30
N GLN A 294 -8.00 2.17 13.33
CA GLN A 294 -8.69 2.98 12.32
C GLN A 294 -7.79 3.29 11.10
N TYR A 295 -6.55 2.82 11.11
CA TYR A 295 -5.61 3.01 10.02
C TYR A 295 -6.13 2.38 8.71
N GLY A 296 -6.20 3.17 7.64
CA GLY A 296 -6.78 2.74 6.37
C GLY A 296 -8.31 2.55 6.36
N GLN A 297 -8.98 2.86 7.48
CA GLN A 297 -10.43 2.74 7.62
C GLN A 297 -11.15 4.09 7.46
N VAL A 298 -10.50 5.19 7.84
CA VAL A 298 -11.04 6.55 7.77
C VAL A 298 -10.02 7.51 7.19
N THR A 299 -10.52 8.60 6.61
CA THR A 299 -9.72 9.65 6.01
C THR A 299 -9.38 10.77 6.99
N ASP A 300 -8.52 11.70 6.58
CA ASP A 300 -8.09 12.89 7.33
C ASP A 300 -9.20 13.65 8.09
N PRO A 301 -10.42 13.85 7.53
CA PRO A 301 -11.52 14.51 8.26
C PRO A 301 -11.87 13.88 9.60
N ALA A 302 -11.83 12.56 9.75
CA ALA A 302 -12.13 11.89 11.02
C ALA A 302 -11.10 12.25 12.11
N VAL A 303 -9.81 12.31 11.74
CA VAL A 303 -8.74 12.75 12.65
C VAL A 303 -8.94 14.20 13.08
N ARG A 304 -9.33 15.08 12.15
CA ARG A 304 -9.64 16.49 12.48
C ARG A 304 -10.81 16.61 13.45
N LYS A 305 -11.85 15.78 13.30
CA LYS A 305 -12.98 15.71 14.24
C LYS A 305 -12.53 15.21 15.62
N ALA A 306 -11.65 14.23 15.68
CA ALA A 306 -11.06 13.73 16.92
C ALA A 306 -10.27 14.81 17.68
N VAL A 307 -9.48 15.62 16.96
CA VAL A 307 -8.77 16.77 17.54
C VAL A 307 -9.75 17.80 18.10
N LYS A 308 -10.81 18.13 17.35
CA LYS A 308 -11.86 19.06 17.84
C LYS A 308 -12.55 18.53 19.10
N LEU A 309 -12.85 17.23 19.14
CA LEU A 309 -13.45 16.57 20.30
C LEU A 309 -12.56 16.73 21.55
N LEU A 310 -11.24 16.46 21.41
CA LEU A 310 -10.30 16.64 22.52
C LEU A 310 -10.20 18.09 22.99
N TYR A 311 -10.22 19.04 22.06
CA TYR A 311 -10.23 20.47 22.41
C TYR A 311 -11.48 20.85 23.18
N GLN A 312 -12.67 20.42 22.75
CA GLN A 312 -13.94 20.65 23.44
C GLN A 312 -13.97 20.05 24.85
N GLN A 313 -13.24 18.94 25.05
CA GLN A 313 -13.08 18.29 26.37
C GLN A 313 -11.98 18.90 27.24
N GLY A 314 -11.31 19.96 26.78
CA GLY A 314 -10.20 20.59 27.49
C GLY A 314 -8.94 19.71 27.60
N LYS A 315 -8.80 18.69 26.73
CA LYS A 315 -7.69 17.72 26.76
C LYS A 315 -6.50 18.09 25.87
N THR A 316 -6.62 19.14 25.09
CA THR A 316 -5.54 19.73 24.29
C THR A 316 -5.74 21.24 24.17
N SER A 317 -4.63 21.98 24.05
CA SER A 317 -4.64 23.44 23.90
C SER A 317 -5.00 23.92 22.47
N SER A 318 -5.02 23.03 21.50
CA SER A 318 -5.25 23.37 20.07
C SER A 318 -6.42 22.57 19.49
N ASN A 319 -7.26 23.26 18.72
CA ASN A 319 -8.33 22.66 17.93
C ASN A 319 -7.89 22.28 16.50
N GLY A 320 -6.61 22.48 16.16
CA GLY A 320 -6.05 22.23 14.84
C GLY A 320 -6.49 23.22 13.76
N VAL A 321 -7.19 24.31 14.11
CA VAL A 321 -7.56 25.39 13.16
C VAL A 321 -6.28 26.12 12.71
N GLY A 322 -6.23 26.47 11.42
CA GLY A 322 -5.05 27.11 10.79
C GLY A 322 -4.10 26.14 10.11
N GLN A 323 -4.11 24.87 10.45
CA GLN A 323 -3.35 23.85 9.73
C GLN A 323 -4.15 23.31 8.53
N LYS A 324 -3.67 23.60 7.30
CA LYS A 324 -4.30 23.09 6.07
C LYS A 324 -4.36 21.57 6.02
N ARG A 325 -3.26 20.91 6.39
CA ARG A 325 -3.14 19.45 6.37
C ARG A 325 -3.26 18.90 7.78
N VAL A 326 -4.14 17.93 7.97
CA VAL A 326 -4.40 17.30 9.28
C VAL A 326 -3.13 16.70 9.89
N ARG A 327 -2.32 16.08 9.08
CA ARG A 327 -1.03 15.46 9.47
C ARG A 327 -0.03 16.44 10.09
N ASP A 328 -0.13 17.73 9.74
CA ASP A 328 0.76 18.78 10.25
C ASP A 328 0.28 19.43 11.55
N ILE A 329 -0.88 18.99 12.08
CA ILE A 329 -1.38 19.47 13.37
C ILE A 329 -0.40 19.09 14.47
N VAL A 330 -0.07 20.09 15.28
CA VAL A 330 0.73 19.92 16.50
C VAL A 330 -0.16 20.14 17.70
N LEU A 331 -0.14 19.21 18.63
CA LEU A 331 -0.95 19.23 19.85
C LEU A 331 -0.06 19.24 21.09
N CYS A 332 -0.50 19.92 22.13
CA CYS A 332 0.10 19.89 23.46
C CYS A 332 -0.94 19.42 24.48
N SER A 333 -0.49 18.79 25.56
CA SER A 333 -1.32 18.64 26.75
C SER A 333 -1.80 20.02 27.21
N PRO A 334 -3.00 20.14 27.80
CA PRO A 334 -3.42 21.39 28.40
C PRO A 334 -2.39 21.81 29.48
N ALA A 335 -2.18 23.11 29.60
CA ALA A 335 -1.37 23.62 30.72
C ALA A 335 -2.04 23.16 32.02
N VAL A 336 -1.26 22.49 32.87
CA VAL A 336 -1.70 22.19 34.24
C VAL A 336 -1.82 23.54 34.92
N GLY A 337 -3.07 24.00 35.12
CA GLY A 337 -3.37 25.22 35.86
C GLY A 337 -3.12 25.02 37.37
#